data_4f2a5e399e6885663c79acafd60566e0
#
_entry.id   4f2a5e399e6885663c79acafd60566e0
#
_cell.length_a   1.000
_cell.length_b   1.000
_cell.length_c   1.000
_cell.angle_alpha   90.00
_cell.angle_beta   90.00
_cell.angle_gamma   90.00
#
_symmetry.space_group_name_H-M   'P 1'
#
loop_
_entity.id
_entity.type
_entity.pdbx_description
1 polymer ?
#
loop_
_entity_poly.entity_id
_entity_poly.type
_entity_poly.pdbx_seq_one_letter_code
_entity_poly.pdbx_strand_id
1 'polypeptide(L)'
;MFGHTGLARTARVGMVLFAAAVPLACGQTQVTRIDPAAVTDLSGRWNDTDSRLVANELIESSLTEPWLRRYTEASGGQAPVVIIGDFRNRTLEHIAVNTFVKDLERAYVNSGAVRVVASADERAALRGERRDQQENARADTRVSLAQESGARYMLQGTIEAIEDRDGRERVVFYQVDATLIDLQSNEKVWTGQHKIKKHIERPRIRG
;
A
#
# COMPACT_ATOMS: atom_id res chain seq x y z
N MET A 1 19.33 104.60 10.91
CA MET A 1 18.28 104.72 9.94
C MET A 1 18.12 103.43 9.16
N PHE A 2 17.03 102.77 9.39
CA PHE A 2 16.48 101.61 8.75
C PHE A 2 17.33 100.28 8.56
N GLY A 3 16.99 99.35 9.43
CA GLY A 3 17.28 97.95 9.32
C GLY A 3 16.24 97.18 8.52
N HIS A 4 16.66 96.14 7.91
CA HIS A 4 15.73 95.07 7.46
C HIS A 4 16.29 93.71 7.87
N THR A 5 15.58 93.04 8.76
CA THR A 5 15.78 91.68 9.22
C THR A 5 15.19 90.74 8.20
N GLY A 6 16.00 89.89 7.60
CA GLY A 6 15.57 88.79 6.73
C GLY A 6 15.39 87.50 7.54
N LEU A 7 14.14 86.99 7.63
CA LEU A 7 13.79 85.69 8.21
C LEU A 7 14.13 84.58 7.22
N ALA A 8 15.07 83.74 7.61
CA ALA A 8 15.30 82.46 6.87
C ALA A 8 14.27 81.35 7.30
N ARG A 9 13.44 80.95 6.39
CA ARG A 9 12.52 79.84 6.56
C ARG A 9 13.28 78.53 6.27
N THR A 10 13.55 77.75 7.29
CA THR A 10 14.03 76.35 7.14
C THR A 10 12.85 75.40 6.84
N ALA A 11 12.80 74.86 5.59
CA ALA A 11 11.88 73.83 5.18
C ALA A 11 12.40 72.49 5.75
N ARG A 12 11.65 71.89 6.68
CA ARG A 12 11.84 70.48 7.10
C ARG A 12 11.17 69.57 6.11
N VAL A 13 11.96 68.82 5.32
CA VAL A 13 11.52 67.71 4.49
C VAL A 13 11.29 66.51 5.40
N GLY A 14 10.04 66.22 5.67
CA GLY A 14 9.65 64.97 6.38
C GLY A 14 9.73 63.78 5.43
N MET A 15 10.70 62.89 5.66
CA MET A 15 10.85 61.62 4.94
C MET A 15 9.87 60.62 5.54
N VAL A 16 8.76 60.35 4.84
CA VAL A 16 7.78 59.31 5.22
C VAL A 16 8.33 57.96 4.78
N LEU A 17 8.82 57.16 5.73
CA LEU A 17 9.14 55.73 5.48
C LEU A 17 7.85 54.95 5.32
N PHE A 18 7.54 54.57 4.09
CA PHE A 18 6.44 53.63 3.77
C PHE A 18 6.95 52.20 4.06
N ALA A 19 6.66 51.68 5.23
CA ALA A 19 6.93 50.26 5.56
C ALA A 19 5.96 49.39 4.77
N ALA A 20 6.45 48.80 3.69
CA ALA A 20 5.70 47.81 2.93
C ALA A 20 5.55 46.53 3.78
N ALA A 21 4.39 46.34 4.40
CA ALA A 21 4.02 45.09 5.05
C ALA A 21 3.81 44.03 3.97
N VAL A 22 4.79 43.13 3.81
CA VAL A 22 4.65 41.94 2.97
C VAL A 22 3.74 40.94 3.73
N PRO A 23 2.54 40.63 3.25
CA PRO A 23 1.74 39.60 3.89
C PRO A 23 2.43 38.23 3.69
N LEU A 24 2.92 37.66 4.81
CA LEU A 24 3.27 36.23 4.83
C LEU A 24 2.00 35.41 4.64
N ALA A 25 1.70 35.09 3.42
CA ALA A 25 0.65 34.13 3.09
C ALA A 25 1.09 32.75 3.58
N CYS A 26 0.79 32.40 4.82
CA CYS A 26 0.83 31.03 5.30
C CYS A 26 -0.19 30.24 4.50
N GLY A 27 0.27 29.47 3.51
CA GLY A 27 -0.59 28.53 2.80
C GLY A 27 -1.16 27.51 3.79
N GLN A 28 -2.47 27.55 4.04
CA GLN A 28 -3.14 26.55 4.85
C GLN A 28 -3.20 25.23 4.07
N THR A 29 -2.75 24.13 4.70
CA THR A 29 -2.93 22.79 4.16
C THR A 29 -4.43 22.46 4.18
N GLN A 30 -5.03 22.24 3.01
CA GLN A 30 -6.43 21.80 2.89
C GLN A 30 -6.44 20.28 2.74
N VAL A 31 -7.18 19.61 3.62
CA VAL A 31 -7.40 18.15 3.58
C VAL A 31 -8.83 17.88 3.17
N THR A 32 -9.01 17.16 2.07
CA THR A 32 -10.33 16.73 1.57
C THR A 32 -10.37 15.21 1.54
N ARG A 33 -11.47 14.61 2.01
CA ARG A 33 -11.70 13.17 1.86
C ARG A 33 -12.24 12.91 0.46
N ILE A 34 -11.64 11.92 -0.20
CA ILE A 34 -12.07 11.45 -1.52
C ILE A 34 -12.55 10.00 -1.41
N ASP A 35 -13.23 9.49 -2.44
CA ASP A 35 -13.63 8.09 -2.52
C ASP A 35 -12.39 7.19 -2.45
N PRO A 36 -12.35 6.20 -1.54
CA PRO A 36 -11.25 5.24 -1.46
C PRO A 36 -11.02 4.43 -2.74
N ALA A 37 -12.02 4.29 -3.60
CA ALA A 37 -11.89 3.63 -4.90
C ALA A 37 -11.38 4.54 -6.03
N ALA A 38 -11.27 5.86 -5.79
CA ALA A 38 -10.79 6.80 -6.78
C ALA A 38 -9.34 6.53 -7.16
N VAL A 39 -9.05 6.48 -8.46
CA VAL A 39 -7.67 6.38 -8.96
C VAL A 39 -6.98 7.73 -8.79
N THR A 40 -5.94 7.79 -7.95
CA THR A 40 -5.22 9.02 -7.66
C THR A 40 -3.71 8.79 -7.74
N ASP A 41 -3.10 9.24 -8.83
CA ASP A 41 -1.66 9.14 -9.09
C ASP A 41 -0.97 10.51 -8.94
N LEU A 42 -0.55 10.86 -7.72
CA LEU A 42 0.08 12.16 -7.44
C LEU A 42 1.59 12.18 -7.71
N SER A 43 2.28 11.08 -7.47
CA SER A 43 3.75 11.04 -7.51
C SER A 43 4.31 10.04 -8.53
N GLY A 44 3.46 9.20 -9.11
CA GLY A 44 3.85 8.07 -9.93
C GLY A 44 4.56 6.94 -9.16
N ARG A 45 4.65 7.04 -7.82
CA ARG A 45 5.11 5.94 -6.96
C ARG A 45 4.01 4.90 -6.79
N TRP A 46 4.40 3.75 -6.23
CA TRP A 46 3.43 2.74 -5.80
C TRP A 46 2.40 3.32 -4.83
N ASN A 47 1.12 3.06 -5.06
CA ASN A 47 0.01 3.57 -4.26
C ASN A 47 -1.03 2.47 -3.96
N ASP A 48 -2.13 2.86 -3.31
CA ASP A 48 -3.23 1.99 -2.93
C ASP A 48 -3.97 1.39 -4.14
N THR A 49 -4.13 2.18 -5.20
CA THR A 49 -4.74 1.71 -6.46
C THR A 49 -3.91 0.59 -7.08
N ASP A 50 -2.57 0.75 -7.13
CA ASP A 50 -1.68 -0.29 -7.64
C ASP A 50 -1.81 -1.57 -6.81
N SER A 51 -1.78 -1.46 -5.48
CA SER A 51 -1.92 -2.60 -4.58
C SER A 51 -3.20 -3.38 -4.84
N ARG A 52 -4.33 -2.68 -4.93
CA ARG A 52 -5.65 -3.28 -5.15
C ARG A 52 -5.78 -3.94 -6.51
N LEU A 53 -5.35 -3.26 -7.58
CA LEU A 53 -5.43 -3.79 -8.95
C LEU A 53 -4.55 -5.03 -9.11
N VAL A 54 -3.31 -4.96 -8.64
CA VAL A 54 -2.36 -6.09 -8.72
C VAL A 54 -2.85 -7.28 -7.91
N ALA A 55 -3.36 -7.04 -6.69
CA ALA A 55 -3.87 -8.13 -5.86
C ALA A 55 -5.05 -8.84 -6.50
N ASN A 56 -6.02 -8.10 -7.02
CA ASN A 56 -7.17 -8.68 -7.68
C ASN A 56 -6.78 -9.50 -8.91
N GLU A 57 -5.94 -8.96 -9.78
CA GLU A 57 -5.49 -9.62 -11.01
C GLU A 57 -4.71 -10.91 -10.72
N LEU A 58 -3.78 -10.88 -9.77
CA LEU A 58 -3.00 -12.07 -9.37
C LEU A 58 -3.89 -13.15 -8.78
N ILE A 59 -4.85 -12.78 -7.93
CA ILE A 59 -5.75 -13.76 -7.32
C ILE A 59 -6.72 -14.35 -8.37
N GLU A 60 -7.32 -13.51 -9.20
CA GLU A 60 -8.20 -13.98 -10.30
C GLU A 60 -7.44 -14.93 -11.23
N SER A 61 -6.23 -14.55 -11.66
CA SER A 61 -5.38 -15.43 -12.46
C SER A 61 -5.09 -16.75 -11.75
N SER A 62 -4.75 -16.73 -10.47
CA SER A 62 -4.44 -17.94 -9.72
C SER A 62 -5.64 -18.89 -9.62
N LEU A 63 -6.85 -18.36 -9.47
CA LEU A 63 -8.08 -19.16 -9.30
C LEU A 63 -8.60 -19.77 -10.61
N THR A 64 -8.21 -19.23 -11.75
CA THR A 64 -8.60 -19.75 -13.08
C THR A 64 -7.69 -20.87 -13.57
N GLU A 65 -6.54 -21.07 -12.93
CA GLU A 65 -5.54 -22.05 -13.35
C GLU A 65 -5.86 -23.49 -12.91
N PRO A 66 -5.33 -24.51 -13.63
CA PRO A 66 -5.69 -25.92 -13.42
C PRO A 66 -5.38 -26.49 -12.04
N TRP A 67 -4.52 -25.86 -11.23
CA TRP A 67 -4.14 -26.39 -9.90
C TRP A 67 -5.34 -26.51 -8.97
N LEU A 68 -6.24 -25.51 -9.00
CA LEU A 68 -7.44 -25.47 -8.15
C LEU A 68 -8.39 -26.59 -8.49
N ARG A 69 -8.68 -26.78 -9.78
CA ARG A 69 -9.55 -27.87 -10.26
C ARG A 69 -8.96 -29.24 -9.93
N ARG A 70 -7.67 -29.46 -10.22
CA ARG A 70 -6.98 -30.71 -9.89
C ARG A 70 -7.06 -31.06 -8.42
N TYR A 71 -6.85 -30.04 -7.55
CA TYR A 71 -6.97 -30.24 -6.11
C TYR A 71 -8.39 -30.62 -5.70
N THR A 72 -9.40 -29.86 -6.16
CA THR A 72 -10.81 -30.08 -5.81
C THR A 72 -11.30 -31.46 -6.23
N GLU A 73 -10.94 -31.88 -7.44
CA GLU A 73 -11.24 -33.23 -7.94
C GLU A 73 -10.60 -34.33 -7.08
N ALA A 74 -9.31 -34.16 -6.73
CA ALA A 74 -8.57 -35.13 -5.92
C ALA A 74 -9.02 -35.16 -4.45
N SER A 75 -9.56 -34.06 -3.92
CA SER A 75 -9.97 -33.93 -2.52
C SER A 75 -11.47 -34.17 -2.27
N GLY A 76 -12.21 -34.67 -3.25
CA GLY A 76 -13.65 -34.90 -3.13
C GLY A 76 -14.46 -33.60 -2.99
N GLY A 77 -14.07 -32.56 -3.68
CA GLY A 77 -14.78 -31.27 -3.70
C GLY A 77 -14.38 -30.29 -2.59
N GLN A 78 -13.39 -30.63 -1.76
CA GLN A 78 -12.95 -29.74 -0.69
C GLN A 78 -12.12 -28.57 -1.22
N ALA A 79 -12.31 -27.38 -0.65
CA ALA A 79 -11.51 -26.21 -0.98
C ALA A 79 -10.09 -26.35 -0.39
N PRO A 80 -9.03 -26.01 -1.16
CA PRO A 80 -7.66 -26.04 -0.67
C PRO A 80 -7.44 -25.01 0.45
N VAL A 81 -6.51 -25.32 1.34
CA VAL A 81 -6.09 -24.43 2.42
C VAL A 81 -4.82 -23.68 2.00
N VAL A 82 -4.89 -22.37 1.97
CA VAL A 82 -3.81 -21.48 1.55
C VAL A 82 -3.36 -20.59 2.71
N ILE A 83 -2.06 -20.34 2.81
CA ILE A 83 -1.48 -19.28 3.63
C ILE A 83 -0.84 -18.23 2.72
N ILE A 84 -1.01 -16.96 3.06
CA ILE A 84 -0.22 -15.92 2.42
C ILE A 84 1.09 -15.80 3.16
N GLY A 85 2.18 -16.08 2.46
CA GLY A 85 3.54 -15.94 2.96
C GLY A 85 4.14 -14.58 2.65
N ASP A 86 5.46 -14.52 2.62
CA ASP A 86 6.20 -13.27 2.45
C ASP A 86 6.09 -12.72 1.02
N PHE A 87 5.73 -11.44 0.94
CA PHE A 87 5.96 -10.62 -0.24
C PHE A 87 7.12 -9.66 0.04
N ARG A 88 8.15 -9.69 -0.79
CA ARG A 88 9.37 -8.91 -0.57
C ARG A 88 9.41 -7.70 -1.49
N ASN A 89 9.51 -6.52 -0.91
CA ASN A 89 9.81 -5.31 -1.66
C ASN A 89 11.32 -5.28 -1.99
N ARG A 90 11.64 -5.35 -3.28
CA ARG A 90 13.00 -5.23 -3.84
C ARG A 90 13.19 -3.93 -4.60
N THR A 91 12.25 -3.00 -4.49
CA THR A 91 12.36 -1.66 -5.06
C THR A 91 13.16 -0.74 -4.14
N LEU A 92 13.56 0.42 -4.64
CA LEU A 92 14.15 1.49 -3.82
C LEU A 92 13.09 2.35 -3.13
N GLU A 93 11.80 2.11 -3.38
CA GLU A 93 10.70 2.84 -2.77
C GLU A 93 10.25 2.16 -1.47
N HIS A 94 9.74 2.96 -0.54
CA HIS A 94 9.04 2.40 0.61
C HIS A 94 7.62 1.99 0.18
N ILE A 95 7.40 0.69 0.00
CA ILE A 95 6.08 0.11 -0.29
C ILE A 95 5.54 -0.52 0.98
N ALA A 96 4.29 -0.19 1.34
CA ALA A 96 3.58 -0.79 2.47
C ALA A 96 3.12 -2.22 2.10
N VAL A 97 4.05 -3.17 2.05
CA VAL A 97 3.80 -4.56 1.62
C VAL A 97 2.69 -5.22 2.40
N ASN A 98 2.57 -4.92 3.70
CA ASN A 98 1.49 -5.49 4.53
C ASN A 98 0.09 -5.10 4.03
N THR A 99 -0.10 -3.88 3.52
CA THR A 99 -1.37 -3.47 2.91
C THR A 99 -1.66 -4.32 1.67
N PHE A 100 -0.67 -4.50 0.81
CA PHE A 100 -0.79 -5.36 -0.37
C PHE A 100 -1.11 -6.82 -0.01
N VAL A 101 -0.44 -7.39 1.00
CA VAL A 101 -0.73 -8.76 1.50
C VAL A 101 -2.18 -8.87 2.00
N LYS A 102 -2.69 -7.85 2.71
CA LYS A 102 -4.09 -7.83 3.16
C LYS A 102 -5.10 -7.70 2.01
N ASP A 103 -4.72 -7.07 0.90
CA ASP A 103 -5.55 -7.06 -0.32
C ASP A 103 -5.59 -8.44 -0.99
N LEU A 104 -4.45 -9.15 -1.07
CA LEU A 104 -4.38 -10.54 -1.53
C LEU A 104 -5.22 -11.48 -0.65
N GLU A 105 -5.08 -11.38 0.67
CA GLU A 105 -5.88 -12.15 1.63
C GLU A 105 -7.38 -11.95 1.40
N ARG A 106 -7.81 -10.70 1.31
CA ARG A 106 -9.21 -10.34 1.10
C ARG A 106 -9.74 -10.90 -0.22
N ALA A 107 -8.97 -10.79 -1.30
CA ALA A 107 -9.36 -11.32 -2.60
C ALA A 107 -9.55 -12.84 -2.56
N TYR A 108 -8.64 -13.58 -1.93
CA TYR A 108 -8.79 -15.03 -1.76
C TYR A 108 -9.98 -15.41 -0.88
N VAL A 109 -10.13 -14.79 0.29
CA VAL A 109 -11.24 -15.06 1.22
C VAL A 109 -12.58 -14.80 0.53
N ASN A 110 -12.70 -13.67 -0.15
CA ASN A 110 -13.95 -13.26 -0.81
C ASN A 110 -14.30 -14.11 -2.04
N SER A 111 -13.31 -14.77 -2.66
CA SER A 111 -13.57 -15.69 -3.77
C SER A 111 -14.38 -16.91 -3.34
N GLY A 112 -14.28 -17.33 -2.09
CA GLY A 112 -14.89 -18.57 -1.58
C GLY A 112 -14.29 -19.86 -2.15
N ALA A 113 -13.35 -19.77 -3.09
CA ALA A 113 -12.77 -20.93 -3.78
C ALA A 113 -11.66 -21.61 -2.98
N VAL A 114 -11.07 -20.90 -2.04
CA VAL A 114 -10.00 -21.40 -1.15
C VAL A 114 -10.31 -21.03 0.31
N ARG A 115 -9.70 -21.74 1.24
CA ARG A 115 -9.72 -21.40 2.68
C ARG A 115 -8.39 -20.76 3.04
N VAL A 116 -8.40 -19.52 3.52
CA VAL A 116 -7.19 -18.83 3.97
C VAL A 116 -7.03 -19.01 5.46
N VAL A 117 -5.83 -19.44 5.90
CA VAL A 117 -5.48 -19.56 7.31
C VAL A 117 -4.67 -18.36 7.78
N ALA A 118 -4.81 -18.05 9.05
CA ALA A 118 -4.14 -16.93 9.70
C ALA A 118 -2.61 -17.00 9.53
N SER A 119 -1.98 -15.83 9.39
CA SER A 119 -0.52 -15.67 9.36
C SER A 119 0.15 -16.16 10.64
N ALA A 120 1.48 -16.27 10.66
CA ALA A 120 2.23 -16.69 11.84
C ALA A 120 1.97 -15.80 13.06
N ASP A 121 1.94 -14.47 12.86
CA ASP A 121 1.69 -13.49 13.92
C ASP A 121 0.26 -13.56 14.44
N GLU A 122 -0.72 -13.67 13.54
CA GLU A 122 -2.14 -13.83 13.92
C GLU A 122 -2.35 -15.14 14.69
N ARG A 123 -1.71 -16.25 14.29
CA ARG A 123 -1.79 -17.51 15.03
C ARG A 123 -1.18 -17.40 16.42
N ALA A 124 -0.09 -16.64 16.58
CA ALA A 124 0.50 -16.43 17.92
C ALA A 124 -0.48 -15.73 18.86
N ALA A 125 -1.18 -14.69 18.40
CA ALA A 125 -2.22 -14.00 19.15
C ALA A 125 -3.40 -14.94 19.48
N LEU A 126 -3.88 -15.71 18.49
CA LEU A 126 -4.98 -16.68 18.69
C LEU A 126 -4.63 -17.78 19.71
N ARG A 127 -3.38 -18.25 19.71
CA ARG A 127 -2.92 -19.24 20.71
C ARG A 127 -2.86 -18.64 22.11
N GLY A 128 -2.49 -17.35 22.20
CA GLY A 128 -2.53 -16.60 23.46
C GLY A 128 -3.94 -16.52 24.01
N GLU A 129 -4.89 -16.09 23.20
CA GLU A 129 -6.30 -16.00 23.56
C GLU A 129 -6.90 -17.35 23.96
N ARG A 130 -6.63 -18.41 23.19
CA ARG A 130 -7.13 -19.76 23.55
C ARG A 130 -6.61 -20.23 24.90
N ARG A 131 -5.37 -19.92 25.27
CA ARG A 131 -4.80 -20.25 26.59
C ARG A 131 -5.51 -19.46 27.69
N ASP A 132 -5.72 -18.16 27.48
CA ASP A 132 -6.44 -17.32 28.43
C ASP A 132 -7.87 -17.83 28.66
N GLN A 133 -8.58 -18.22 27.61
CA GLN A 133 -9.92 -18.83 27.74
C GLN A 133 -9.91 -20.13 28.52
N GLN A 134 -8.87 -20.98 28.39
CA GLN A 134 -8.78 -22.19 29.20
C GLN A 134 -8.68 -21.90 30.71
N GLU A 135 -8.05 -20.81 31.09
CA GLU A 135 -7.82 -20.41 32.47
C GLU A 135 -8.99 -19.60 33.03
N ASN A 136 -9.58 -18.71 32.28
CA ASN A 136 -10.46 -17.65 32.77
C ASN A 136 -11.91 -17.72 32.24
N ALA A 137 -12.19 -18.41 31.11
CA ALA A 137 -13.55 -18.47 30.59
C ALA A 137 -14.40 -19.60 31.21
N ARG A 138 -15.71 -19.44 31.16
CA ARG A 138 -16.68 -20.48 31.59
C ARG A 138 -16.53 -21.74 30.72
N ALA A 139 -16.73 -22.91 31.33
CA ALA A 139 -16.52 -24.19 30.65
C ALA A 139 -17.40 -24.42 29.43
N ASP A 140 -18.62 -23.85 29.42
CA ASP A 140 -19.59 -23.95 28.33
C ASP A 140 -19.30 -23.02 27.13
N THR A 141 -18.42 -22.01 27.32
CA THR A 141 -18.08 -21.03 26.30
C THR A 141 -16.62 -21.14 25.81
N ARG A 142 -15.80 -22.00 26.42
CA ARG A 142 -14.41 -22.19 26.05
C ARG A 142 -14.27 -22.75 24.62
N VAL A 143 -13.42 -22.10 23.82
CA VAL A 143 -12.97 -22.72 22.57
C VAL A 143 -11.99 -23.84 22.90
N SER A 144 -12.27 -25.08 22.44
CA SER A 144 -11.36 -26.20 22.65
C SER A 144 -9.99 -25.89 22.03
N LEU A 145 -8.91 -26.42 22.63
CA LEU A 145 -7.57 -26.41 22.03
C LEU A 145 -7.56 -27.38 20.84
N ALA A 146 -8.33 -27.02 19.80
CA ALA A 146 -8.41 -27.80 18.57
C ALA A 146 -7.08 -27.72 17.80
N GLN A 147 -6.81 -28.73 16.99
CA GLN A 147 -5.71 -28.72 16.04
C GLN A 147 -5.95 -27.61 15.01
N GLU A 148 -4.92 -26.82 14.73
CA GLU A 148 -4.97 -25.80 13.69
C GLU A 148 -5.02 -26.47 12.30
N SER A 149 -5.82 -25.92 11.40
CA SER A 149 -5.78 -26.36 10.01
C SER A 149 -4.43 -25.99 9.40
N GLY A 150 -3.67 -26.98 8.96
CA GLY A 150 -2.44 -26.74 8.21
C GLY A 150 -2.74 -26.19 6.81
N ALA A 151 -1.96 -25.22 6.36
CA ALA A 151 -1.99 -24.80 4.97
C ALA A 151 -1.40 -25.90 4.08
N ARG A 152 -2.07 -26.17 2.97
CA ARG A 152 -1.54 -27.03 1.91
C ARG A 152 -0.65 -26.24 0.95
N TYR A 153 -1.03 -25.00 0.69
CA TYR A 153 -0.36 -24.12 -0.25
C TYR A 153 0.10 -22.82 0.41
N MET A 154 1.21 -22.28 -0.07
CA MET A 154 1.73 -20.97 0.32
C MET A 154 1.84 -20.07 -0.92
N LEU A 155 1.18 -18.90 -0.88
CA LEU A 155 1.38 -17.83 -1.84
C LEU A 155 2.49 -16.91 -1.33
N GLN A 156 3.49 -16.66 -2.15
CA GLN A 156 4.58 -15.71 -1.86
C GLN A 156 5.02 -14.99 -3.12
N GLY A 157 5.78 -13.89 -2.98
CA GLY A 157 6.20 -13.14 -4.15
C GLY A 157 7.22 -12.04 -3.90
N THR A 158 7.47 -11.27 -4.97
CA THR A 158 8.36 -10.10 -4.95
C THR A 158 7.73 -8.94 -5.69
N ILE A 159 8.05 -7.72 -5.26
CA ILE A 159 7.76 -6.47 -5.96
C ILE A 159 9.11 -5.88 -6.38
N GLU A 160 9.31 -5.70 -7.67
CA GLU A 160 10.51 -5.12 -8.25
C GLU A 160 10.16 -3.87 -9.06
N ALA A 161 11.12 -2.97 -9.26
CA ALA A 161 10.93 -1.80 -10.10
C ALA A 161 12.19 -1.47 -10.90
N ILE A 162 11.97 -0.99 -12.12
CA ILE A 162 12.99 -0.38 -12.97
C ILE A 162 12.59 1.07 -13.19
N GLU A 163 13.49 1.99 -12.89
CA GLU A 163 13.30 3.41 -13.15
C GLU A 163 14.24 3.87 -14.26
N ASP A 164 13.67 4.56 -15.24
CA ASP A 164 14.39 5.25 -16.31
C ASP A 164 14.04 6.74 -16.26
N ARG A 165 15.06 7.61 -16.33
CA ARG A 165 14.89 9.05 -16.16
C ARG A 165 15.76 9.80 -17.18
N ASP A 166 15.12 10.72 -17.89
CA ASP A 166 15.80 11.72 -18.71
C ASP A 166 15.24 13.12 -18.43
N GLY A 167 16.10 13.99 -17.93
CA GLY A 167 15.74 15.37 -17.60
C GLY A 167 14.55 15.46 -16.64
N ARG A 168 13.36 15.81 -17.15
CA ARG A 168 12.12 15.94 -16.39
C ARG A 168 11.15 14.78 -16.56
N GLU A 169 11.43 13.92 -17.48
CA GLU A 169 10.66 12.72 -17.73
C GLU A 169 11.20 11.57 -16.88
N ARG A 170 10.30 10.77 -16.37
CA ARG A 170 10.61 9.58 -15.60
C ARG A 170 9.60 8.49 -15.94
N VAL A 171 10.09 7.31 -16.24
CA VAL A 171 9.27 6.13 -16.38
C VAL A 171 9.60 5.17 -15.25
N VAL A 172 8.60 4.71 -14.56
CA VAL A 172 8.74 3.65 -13.55
C VAL A 172 7.96 2.43 -14.03
N PHE A 173 8.65 1.31 -14.10
CA PHE A 173 8.07 0.02 -14.40
C PHE A 173 8.12 -0.83 -13.13
N TYR A 174 6.95 -1.25 -12.65
CA TYR A 174 6.82 -2.20 -11.55
C TYR A 174 6.47 -3.58 -12.09
N GLN A 175 7.06 -4.59 -11.50
CA GLN A 175 6.74 -5.98 -11.75
C GLN A 175 6.50 -6.68 -10.41
N VAL A 176 5.35 -7.34 -10.31
CA VAL A 176 5.01 -8.17 -9.16
C VAL A 176 4.93 -9.61 -9.63
N ASP A 177 5.80 -10.43 -9.09
CA ASP A 177 5.83 -11.87 -9.32
C ASP A 177 5.26 -12.58 -8.10
N ALA A 178 4.34 -13.51 -8.32
CA ALA A 178 3.74 -14.32 -7.28
C ALA A 178 3.86 -15.81 -7.64
N THR A 179 4.02 -16.65 -6.62
CA THR A 179 4.14 -18.10 -6.78
C THR A 179 3.32 -18.80 -5.71
N LEU A 180 2.50 -19.76 -6.12
CA LEU A 180 1.79 -20.66 -5.22
C LEU A 180 2.56 -22.00 -5.16
N ILE A 181 2.97 -22.37 -3.95
CA ILE A 181 3.80 -23.53 -3.68
C ILE A 181 3.02 -24.54 -2.85
N ASP A 182 3.01 -25.80 -3.29
CA ASP A 182 2.56 -26.92 -2.48
C ASP A 182 3.59 -27.20 -1.38
N LEU A 183 3.18 -27.04 -0.13
CA LEU A 183 4.06 -27.19 1.04
C LEU A 183 4.45 -28.65 1.32
N GLN A 184 3.74 -29.62 0.72
CA GLN A 184 4.06 -31.04 0.88
C GLN A 184 5.10 -31.50 -0.13
N SER A 185 4.96 -31.09 -1.41
CA SER A 185 5.86 -31.51 -2.48
C SER A 185 6.94 -30.51 -2.84
N ASN A 186 6.82 -29.25 -2.36
CA ASN A 186 7.64 -28.08 -2.75
C ASN A 186 7.49 -27.69 -4.23
N GLU A 187 6.46 -28.19 -4.91
CA GLU A 187 6.18 -27.86 -6.30
C GLU A 187 5.52 -26.49 -6.41
N LYS A 188 5.92 -25.72 -7.41
CA LYS A 188 5.21 -24.52 -7.83
C LYS A 188 4.02 -24.92 -8.67
N VAL A 189 2.83 -24.81 -8.09
CA VAL A 189 1.58 -25.19 -8.77
C VAL A 189 0.99 -24.09 -9.62
N TRP A 190 1.40 -22.85 -9.35
CA TRP A 190 1.06 -21.66 -10.13
C TRP A 190 2.14 -20.59 -9.97
N THR A 191 2.36 -19.83 -11.03
CA THR A 191 3.15 -18.62 -11.05
C THR A 191 2.41 -17.55 -11.83
N GLY A 192 2.29 -16.35 -11.26
CA GLY A 192 1.67 -15.19 -11.89
C GLY A 192 2.58 -13.98 -11.84
N GLN A 193 2.31 -13.08 -12.77
CA GLN A 193 3.04 -11.82 -12.90
C GLN A 193 2.07 -10.71 -13.27
N HIS A 194 2.20 -9.56 -12.59
CA HIS A 194 1.51 -8.33 -13.00
C HIS A 194 2.50 -7.20 -13.19
N LYS A 195 2.24 -6.35 -14.19
CA LYS A 195 3.14 -5.27 -14.59
C LYS A 195 2.41 -3.94 -14.64
N ILE A 196 3.03 -2.90 -14.08
CA ILE A 196 2.54 -1.53 -14.15
C ILE A 196 3.65 -0.66 -14.73
N LYS A 197 3.31 0.22 -15.67
CA LYS A 197 4.24 1.20 -16.24
C LYS A 197 3.64 2.58 -16.08
N LYS A 198 4.34 3.47 -15.36
CA LYS A 198 3.92 4.86 -15.12
C LYS A 198 4.88 5.81 -15.79
N HIS A 199 4.35 6.78 -16.53
CA HIS A 199 5.09 7.90 -17.09
C HIS A 199 4.81 9.15 -16.27
N ILE A 200 5.87 9.85 -15.85
CA ILE A 200 5.80 11.01 -14.98
C ILE A 200 6.55 12.15 -15.64
N GLU A 201 5.84 13.24 -15.93
CA GLU A 201 6.41 14.48 -16.47
C GLU A 201 6.30 15.60 -15.43
N ARG A 202 7.41 16.29 -15.15
CA ARG A 202 7.39 17.44 -14.25
C ARG A 202 7.14 18.73 -15.05
N PRO A 203 6.17 19.56 -14.64
CA PRO A 203 5.87 20.81 -15.33
C PRO A 203 7.07 21.76 -15.35
N ARG A 204 7.16 22.57 -16.40
CA ARG A 204 8.13 23.69 -16.47
C ARG A 204 7.74 24.75 -15.46
N ILE A 205 8.63 25.04 -14.52
CA ILE A 205 8.52 26.26 -13.74
C ILE A 205 8.84 27.39 -14.73
N ARG A 206 7.83 28.18 -15.11
CA ARG A 206 8.05 29.45 -15.82
C ARG A 206 8.57 30.42 -14.76
N GLY A 207 9.90 30.70 -14.80
CA GLY A 207 10.51 31.81 -14.10
C GLY A 207 10.09 33.14 -14.72
#